data_a19e2abe49fd503d62ca471f5938ffb2
#
_entry.id   a19e2abe49fd503d62ca471f5938ffb2
#
_cell.length_a   1.000
_cell.length_b   1.000
_cell.length_c   1.000
_cell.angle_alpha   90.00
_cell.angle_beta   90.00
_cell.angle_gamma   90.00
#
_symmetry.space_group_name_H-M   'P 1'
#
loop_
_entity.id
_entity.type
_entity.pdbx_description
1 polymer ?
#
loop_
_entity_poly.entity_id
_entity_poly.type
_entity_poly.pdbx_seq_one_letter_code
_entity_poly.pdbx_strand_id
1 'polypeptide(L)'
;MGLFSFMQEIAMDLGTANTIIIHNDKIVVDEPSVVALDRKTNKAIAVGEKAQQMHGKVHEGIKTVRPLRDGAIADFDAAEQMMREMIKTATSHNRWFSSPSLKIVVCIPSGSTEVERRAVRDSSEHAGGREVYTIYEPMAAAIGVGIDVEAPEGNMIVDIGGGTTEIAVISLAG
;
A
#
# COMPACT_ATOMS: atom_id res chain seq x y z
N MET A 1 -33.25 2.25 -13.97
CA MET A 1 -32.45 1.01 -13.80
C MET A 1 -31.14 1.41 -13.16
N GLY A 2 -31.01 1.20 -11.85
CA GLY A 2 -29.77 1.53 -11.14
C GLY A 2 -28.69 0.54 -11.54
N LEU A 3 -27.62 1.00 -12.18
CA LEU A 3 -26.40 0.23 -12.29
C LEU A 3 -25.89 0.01 -10.86
N PHE A 4 -25.89 -1.23 -10.41
CA PHE A 4 -25.21 -1.62 -9.18
C PHE A 4 -23.71 -1.40 -9.41
N SER A 5 -23.19 -0.30 -8.91
CA SER A 5 -21.73 -0.11 -8.78
C SER A 5 -21.27 -1.08 -7.70
N PHE A 6 -20.69 -2.20 -8.09
CA PHE A 6 -20.00 -3.07 -7.14
C PHE A 6 -18.76 -2.32 -6.65
N MET A 7 -18.81 -1.89 -5.40
CA MET A 7 -17.63 -1.34 -4.72
C MET A 7 -16.77 -2.52 -4.27
N GLN A 8 -15.52 -2.55 -4.68
CA GLN A 8 -14.53 -3.49 -4.18
C GLN A 8 -13.74 -2.84 -3.06
N GLU A 9 -13.48 -3.58 -2.01
CA GLU A 9 -12.69 -3.10 -0.87
C GLU A 9 -11.35 -3.81 -0.86
N ILE A 10 -10.28 -3.03 -0.71
CA ILE A 10 -8.92 -3.53 -0.51
C ILE A 10 -8.29 -2.87 0.69
N ALA A 11 -7.48 -3.62 1.43
CA ALA A 11 -6.58 -3.08 2.42
C ALA A 11 -5.14 -3.17 1.89
N MET A 12 -4.35 -2.12 2.07
CA MET A 12 -2.99 -2.02 1.59
C MET A 12 -2.06 -1.66 2.73
N ASP A 13 -1.05 -2.49 2.95
CA ASP A 13 0.13 -2.15 3.74
C ASP A 13 1.22 -1.71 2.78
N LEU A 14 1.56 -0.42 2.82
CA LEU A 14 2.53 0.21 1.93
C LEU A 14 3.90 0.29 2.61
N GLY A 15 4.50 -0.88 2.87
CA GLY A 15 5.76 -0.99 3.61
C GLY A 15 7.01 -0.62 2.79
N THR A 16 8.06 -0.18 3.49
CA THR A 16 9.36 0.17 2.87
C THR A 16 10.01 -1.00 2.15
N ALA A 17 9.89 -2.21 2.69
CA ALA A 17 10.46 -3.42 2.07
C ALA A 17 9.50 -4.10 1.11
N ASN A 18 8.28 -4.38 1.56
CA ASN A 18 7.24 -5.07 0.83
C ASN A 18 5.93 -4.29 0.90
N THR A 19 5.13 -4.40 -0.15
CA THR A 19 3.74 -3.95 -0.19
C THR A 19 2.82 -5.17 -0.19
N ILE A 20 1.85 -5.18 0.73
CA ILE A 20 0.84 -6.23 0.84
C ILE A 20 -0.53 -5.66 0.48
N ILE A 21 -1.30 -6.39 -0.33
CA ILE A 21 -2.70 -6.04 -0.60
C ILE A 21 -3.58 -7.22 -0.22
N ILE A 22 -4.59 -6.92 0.57
CA ILE A 22 -5.65 -7.85 0.96
C ILE A 22 -6.93 -7.49 0.20
N HIS A 23 -7.57 -8.49 -0.38
CA HIS A 23 -8.86 -8.38 -1.04
C HIS A 23 -9.71 -9.62 -0.72
N ASN A 24 -10.95 -9.41 -0.26
CA ASN A 24 -11.84 -10.50 0.18
C ASN A 24 -11.16 -11.43 1.21
N ASP A 25 -10.58 -10.87 2.26
CA ASP A 25 -9.91 -11.56 3.37
C ASP A 25 -8.73 -12.46 2.94
N LYS A 26 -8.16 -12.20 1.78
CA LYS A 26 -7.00 -12.92 1.26
C LYS A 26 -5.90 -11.97 0.83
N ILE A 27 -4.68 -12.35 1.14
CA ILE A 27 -3.50 -11.70 0.56
C ILE A 27 -3.48 -12.03 -0.93
N VAL A 28 -3.61 -11.00 -1.75
CA VAL A 28 -3.62 -11.11 -3.22
C VAL A 28 -2.37 -10.51 -3.86
N VAL A 29 -1.64 -9.68 -3.11
CA VAL A 29 -0.31 -9.16 -3.44
C VAL A 29 0.54 -9.21 -2.19
N ASP A 30 1.74 -9.76 -2.30
CA ASP A 30 2.83 -9.67 -1.32
C ASP A 30 4.12 -9.57 -2.13
N GLU A 31 4.53 -8.35 -2.39
CA GLU A 31 5.56 -8.04 -3.37
C GLU A 31 6.55 -7.02 -2.81
N PRO A 32 7.84 -7.10 -3.17
CA PRO A 32 8.81 -6.07 -2.83
C PRO A 32 8.38 -4.69 -3.31
N SER A 33 8.56 -3.67 -2.47
CA SER A 33 8.28 -2.25 -2.82
C SER A 33 9.36 -1.70 -3.74
N VAL A 34 9.39 -2.21 -4.97
CA VAL A 34 10.36 -1.86 -6.01
C VAL A 34 9.64 -1.64 -7.32
N VAL A 35 10.08 -0.65 -8.08
CA VAL A 35 9.61 -0.39 -9.44
C VAL A 35 10.79 -0.26 -10.40
N ALA A 36 10.70 -0.88 -11.56
CA ALA A 36 11.61 -0.69 -12.67
C ALA A 36 10.98 0.28 -13.66
N LEU A 37 11.68 1.36 -13.95
CA LEU A 37 11.25 2.44 -14.82
C LEU A 37 12.10 2.50 -16.08
N ASP A 38 11.47 2.79 -17.20
CA ASP A 38 12.17 3.20 -18.42
C ASP A 38 12.83 4.56 -18.19
N ARG A 39 14.13 4.67 -18.45
CA ARG A 39 14.89 5.90 -18.17
C ARG A 39 14.49 7.10 -19.03
N LYS A 40 13.95 6.85 -20.25
CA LYS A 40 13.57 7.90 -21.19
C LYS A 40 12.18 8.43 -20.90
N THR A 41 11.23 7.52 -20.62
CA THR A 41 9.82 7.86 -20.46
C THR A 41 9.37 7.99 -19.02
N ASN A 42 10.19 7.52 -18.06
CA ASN A 42 9.88 7.41 -16.64
C ASN A 42 8.62 6.55 -16.35
N LYS A 43 8.25 5.65 -17.27
CA LYS A 43 7.12 4.75 -17.11
C LYS A 43 7.53 3.43 -16.48
N ALA A 44 6.65 2.88 -15.66
CA ALA A 44 6.87 1.57 -15.05
C ALA A 44 6.89 0.47 -16.13
N ILE A 45 7.94 -0.35 -16.08
CA ILE A 45 8.12 -1.54 -16.91
C ILE A 45 7.73 -2.78 -16.11
N ALA A 46 8.07 -2.80 -14.83
CA ALA A 46 7.79 -3.88 -13.90
C ALA A 46 7.69 -3.34 -12.47
N VAL A 47 6.98 -4.07 -11.63
CA VAL A 47 6.87 -3.81 -10.18
C VAL A 47 7.15 -5.09 -9.41
N GLY A 48 7.39 -4.97 -8.11
CA GLY A 48 7.54 -6.09 -7.20
C GLY A 48 8.76 -6.95 -7.51
N GLU A 49 8.61 -8.26 -7.40
CA GLU A 49 9.68 -9.22 -7.61
C GLU A 49 10.32 -9.11 -9.00
N LYS A 50 9.52 -8.89 -10.03
CA LYS A 50 10.03 -8.69 -11.40
C LYS A 50 10.96 -7.48 -11.49
N ALA A 51 10.61 -6.38 -10.83
CA ALA A 51 11.44 -5.19 -10.77
C ALA A 51 12.71 -5.45 -9.94
N GLN A 52 12.57 -6.16 -8.82
CA GLN A 52 13.70 -6.53 -7.96
C GLN A 52 14.73 -7.40 -8.70
N GLN A 53 14.28 -8.34 -9.53
CA GLN A 53 15.16 -9.17 -10.37
C GLN A 53 15.96 -8.36 -11.41
N MET A 54 15.49 -7.17 -11.77
CA MET A 54 16.19 -6.23 -12.65
C MET A 54 17.20 -5.35 -11.91
N HIS A 55 17.10 -5.29 -10.57
CA HIS A 55 18.00 -4.47 -9.75
C HIS A 55 19.43 -4.98 -9.85
N GLY A 56 20.38 -4.06 -10.04
CA GLY A 56 21.81 -4.39 -10.18
C GLY A 56 22.20 -5.02 -11.51
N LYS A 57 21.26 -5.36 -12.41
CA LYS A 57 21.58 -5.77 -13.76
C LYS A 57 21.75 -4.53 -14.62
N VAL A 58 22.94 -4.40 -15.21
CA VAL A 58 23.27 -3.24 -16.04
C VAL A 58 22.45 -3.28 -17.34
N HIS A 59 21.42 -2.45 -17.40
CA HIS A 59 20.68 -2.16 -18.63
C HIS A 59 20.55 -0.65 -18.77
N GLU A 60 21.15 -0.08 -19.81
CA GLU A 60 21.23 1.38 -19.98
C GLU A 60 19.86 2.08 -20.01
N GLY A 61 18.83 1.39 -20.44
CA GLY A 61 17.46 1.91 -20.59
C GLY A 61 16.59 1.79 -19.34
N ILE A 62 17.02 1.07 -18.28
CA ILE A 62 16.19 0.78 -17.11
C ILE A 62 16.82 1.34 -15.84
N LYS A 63 16.01 1.92 -14.95
CA LYS A 63 16.39 2.22 -13.57
C LYS A 63 15.42 1.54 -12.62
N THR A 64 15.93 0.94 -11.54
CA THR A 64 15.11 0.43 -10.44
C THR A 64 15.09 1.42 -9.30
N VAL A 65 13.92 1.64 -8.71
CA VAL A 65 13.67 2.60 -7.64
C VAL A 65 12.92 1.90 -6.52
N ARG A 66 13.28 2.20 -5.26
CA ARG A 66 12.46 1.94 -4.09
C ARG A 66 11.73 3.23 -3.75
N PRO A 67 10.42 3.31 -4.03
CA PRO A 67 9.68 4.56 -3.88
C PRO A 67 9.39 4.93 -2.43
N LEU A 68 9.60 3.99 -1.51
CA LEU A 68 9.37 4.16 -0.08
C LEU A 68 10.70 4.11 0.69
N ARG A 69 10.83 4.99 1.67
CA ARG A 69 11.96 5.06 2.59
C ARG A 69 11.47 5.44 3.98
N ASP A 70 11.89 4.67 4.98
CA ASP A 70 11.60 4.95 6.39
C ASP A 70 10.08 5.18 6.66
N GLY A 71 9.23 4.36 6.02
CA GLY A 71 7.78 4.43 6.15
C GLY A 71 7.10 5.54 5.33
N ALA A 72 7.87 6.39 4.61
CA ALA A 72 7.33 7.51 3.86
C ALA A 72 7.52 7.34 2.33
N ILE A 73 6.67 8.01 1.54
CA ILE A 73 6.84 8.10 0.09
C ILE A 73 7.98 9.07 -0.22
N ALA A 74 9.07 8.55 -0.78
CA ALA A 74 10.23 9.32 -1.21
C ALA A 74 10.18 9.71 -2.70
N ASP A 75 9.48 8.92 -3.53
CA ASP A 75 9.26 9.18 -4.96
C ASP A 75 7.79 8.94 -5.29
N PHE A 76 7.04 10.03 -5.44
CA PHE A 76 5.58 10.00 -5.65
C PHE A 76 5.19 9.32 -6.96
N ASP A 77 5.85 9.69 -8.04
CA ASP A 77 5.53 9.15 -9.37
C ASP A 77 5.78 7.64 -9.41
N ALA A 78 6.88 7.20 -8.82
CA ALA A 78 7.22 5.79 -8.74
C ALA A 78 6.26 5.02 -7.81
N ALA A 79 5.87 5.61 -6.66
CA ALA A 79 4.92 5.01 -5.72
C ALA A 79 3.53 4.86 -6.36
N GLU A 80 3.03 5.91 -7.01
CA GLU A 80 1.75 5.88 -7.72
C GLU A 80 1.72 4.78 -8.80
N GLN A 81 2.76 4.70 -9.63
CA GLN A 81 2.85 3.69 -10.67
C GLN A 81 2.93 2.28 -10.08
N MET A 82 3.70 2.10 -8.99
CA MET A 82 3.79 0.82 -8.28
C MET A 82 2.43 0.39 -7.74
N MET A 83 1.77 1.27 -6.99
CA MET A 83 0.44 1.00 -6.42
C MET A 83 -0.58 0.67 -7.50
N ARG A 84 -0.60 1.45 -8.59
CA ARG A 84 -1.53 1.23 -9.72
C ARG A 84 -1.38 -0.17 -10.32
N GLU A 85 -0.16 -0.62 -10.58
CA GLU A 85 0.08 -1.95 -11.13
C GLU A 85 -0.23 -3.07 -10.13
N MET A 86 0.06 -2.87 -8.84
CA MET A 86 -0.27 -3.84 -7.79
C MET A 86 -1.79 -3.93 -7.55
N ILE A 87 -2.50 -2.81 -7.51
CA ILE A 87 -3.98 -2.77 -7.42
C ILE A 87 -4.61 -3.46 -8.63
N LYS A 88 -4.09 -3.20 -9.82
CA LYS A 88 -4.56 -3.86 -11.05
C LYS A 88 -4.38 -5.38 -10.98
N THR A 89 -3.27 -5.85 -10.44
CA THR A 89 -3.03 -7.27 -10.18
C THR A 89 -4.04 -7.83 -9.20
N ALA A 90 -4.25 -7.13 -8.07
CA ALA A 90 -5.18 -7.53 -7.02
C ALA A 90 -6.65 -7.63 -7.50
N THR A 91 -7.05 -6.76 -8.44
CA THR A 91 -8.43 -6.65 -8.90
C THR A 91 -8.69 -7.34 -10.25
N SER A 92 -7.68 -7.92 -10.88
CA SER A 92 -7.75 -8.47 -12.27
C SER A 92 -8.68 -9.68 -12.44
N HIS A 93 -9.05 -10.36 -11.36
CA HIS A 93 -9.88 -11.56 -11.40
C HIS A 93 -11.36 -11.32 -11.75
N ASN A 94 -11.84 -10.06 -11.74
CA ASN A 94 -13.25 -9.70 -11.96
C ASN A 94 -13.49 -8.87 -13.25
N ARG A 95 -12.84 -9.20 -14.35
CA ARG A 95 -12.81 -8.42 -15.60
C ARG A 95 -14.10 -8.40 -16.45
N TRP A 96 -15.24 -8.91 -15.97
CA TRP A 96 -16.44 -9.05 -16.82
C TRP A 96 -17.35 -7.83 -16.86
N PHE A 97 -17.27 -6.90 -15.94
CA PHE A 97 -18.05 -5.66 -15.97
C PHE A 97 -17.18 -4.48 -15.52
N SER A 98 -17.36 -3.32 -16.14
CA SER A 98 -16.79 -2.00 -15.88
C SER A 98 -15.88 -1.85 -14.64
N SER A 99 -14.81 -1.06 -14.73
CA SER A 99 -13.88 -0.79 -13.61
C SER A 99 -14.65 -0.61 -12.31
N PRO A 100 -14.49 -1.53 -11.32
CA PRO A 100 -15.22 -1.42 -10.07
C PRO A 100 -14.80 -0.14 -9.35
N SER A 101 -15.71 0.45 -8.63
CA SER A 101 -15.38 1.53 -7.70
C SER A 101 -14.57 0.92 -6.55
N LEU A 102 -13.36 1.43 -6.31
CA LEU A 102 -12.46 0.91 -5.27
C LEU A 102 -12.54 1.75 -4.01
N LYS A 103 -12.75 1.08 -2.88
CA LYS A 103 -12.50 1.61 -1.54
C LYS A 103 -11.19 1.03 -1.04
N ILE A 104 -10.27 1.90 -0.67
CA ILE A 104 -8.92 1.53 -0.25
C ILE A 104 -8.70 1.98 1.19
N VAL A 105 -8.27 1.06 2.04
CA VAL A 105 -7.72 1.36 3.37
C VAL A 105 -6.22 1.19 3.30
N VAL A 106 -5.45 2.23 3.64
CA VAL A 106 -3.98 2.19 3.59
C VAL A 106 -3.41 2.35 4.98
N CYS A 107 -2.48 1.47 5.36
CA CYS A 107 -1.70 1.61 6.58
C CYS A 107 -0.70 2.76 6.44
N ILE A 108 -0.54 3.53 7.51
CA ILE A 108 0.42 4.62 7.61
C ILE A 108 1.14 4.56 8.96
N PRO A 109 2.42 4.93 9.03
CA PRO A 109 3.12 5.05 10.31
C PRO A 109 2.44 6.06 11.23
N SER A 110 2.44 5.78 12.55
CA SER A 110 1.83 6.66 13.55
C SER A 110 2.50 8.03 13.64
N GLY A 111 3.81 8.09 13.30
CA GLY A 111 4.57 9.33 13.23
C GLY A 111 4.39 10.13 11.93
N SER A 112 3.52 9.70 11.00
CA SER A 112 3.35 10.36 9.71
C SER A 112 2.86 11.80 9.85
N THR A 113 3.53 12.71 9.15
CA THR A 113 3.12 14.11 9.02
C THR A 113 1.85 14.25 8.19
N GLU A 114 1.15 15.38 8.30
CA GLU A 114 -0.01 15.69 7.44
C GLU A 114 0.34 15.64 5.94
N VAL A 115 1.55 16.08 5.58
CA VAL A 115 2.01 16.06 4.19
C VAL A 115 2.16 14.62 3.69
N GLU A 116 2.75 13.74 4.49
CA GLU A 116 2.91 12.33 4.15
C GLU A 116 1.56 11.61 4.06
N ARG A 117 0.65 11.85 5.01
CA ARG A 117 -0.72 11.29 4.96
C ARG A 117 -1.46 11.71 3.71
N ARG A 118 -1.37 12.99 3.36
CA ARG A 118 -1.96 13.52 2.14
C ARG A 118 -1.35 12.86 0.90
N ALA A 119 -0.05 12.70 0.90
CA ALA A 119 0.70 12.06 -0.17
C ALA A 119 0.23 10.62 -0.44
N VAL A 120 0.07 9.82 0.62
CA VAL A 120 -0.45 8.44 0.52
C VAL A 120 -1.87 8.44 -0.03
N ARG A 121 -2.72 9.35 0.45
CA ARG A 121 -4.10 9.47 -0.02
C ARG A 121 -4.15 9.84 -1.51
N ASP A 122 -3.47 10.92 -1.90
CA ASP A 122 -3.46 11.41 -3.29
C ASP A 122 -2.92 10.33 -4.24
N SER A 123 -1.83 9.65 -3.86
CA SER A 123 -1.26 8.55 -4.66
C SER A 123 -2.23 7.36 -4.78
N SER A 124 -2.97 7.04 -3.72
CA SER A 124 -3.96 5.95 -3.73
C SER A 124 -5.19 6.31 -4.60
N GLU A 125 -5.64 7.56 -4.54
CA GLU A 125 -6.72 8.06 -5.42
C GLU A 125 -6.29 8.02 -6.88
N HIS A 126 -5.08 8.49 -7.21
CA HIS A 126 -4.53 8.43 -8.57
C HIS A 126 -4.31 6.99 -9.05
N ALA A 127 -4.02 6.06 -8.14
CA ALA A 127 -3.89 4.64 -8.47
C ALA A 127 -5.24 3.95 -8.75
N GLY A 128 -6.37 4.62 -8.49
CA GLY A 128 -7.72 4.15 -8.82
C GLY A 128 -8.69 4.07 -7.63
N GLY A 129 -8.29 4.49 -6.44
CA GLY A 129 -9.16 4.59 -5.27
C GLY A 129 -10.21 5.67 -5.44
N ARG A 130 -11.49 5.32 -5.29
CA ARG A 130 -12.59 6.29 -5.24
C ARG A 130 -12.82 6.80 -3.83
N GLU A 131 -12.66 5.93 -2.85
CA GLU A 131 -12.71 6.26 -1.45
C GLU A 131 -11.42 5.75 -0.82
N VAL A 132 -10.67 6.63 -0.16
CA VAL A 132 -9.38 6.29 0.47
C VAL A 132 -9.44 6.65 1.95
N TYR A 133 -9.16 5.67 2.77
CA TYR A 133 -9.05 5.79 4.23
C TYR A 133 -7.64 5.43 4.67
N THR A 134 -7.20 6.01 5.74
CA THR A 134 -5.92 5.67 6.36
C THR A 134 -6.13 5.10 7.75
N ILE A 135 -5.31 4.13 8.14
CA ILE A 135 -5.25 3.55 9.48
C ILE A 135 -3.79 3.54 9.93
N TYR A 136 -3.53 3.77 11.21
CA TYR A 136 -2.18 3.64 11.75
C TYR A 136 -1.70 2.18 11.77
N GLU A 137 -0.46 1.94 11.38
CA GLU A 137 0.15 0.60 11.34
C GLU A 137 -0.03 -0.18 12.64
N PRO A 138 0.27 0.37 13.84
CA PRO A 138 0.06 -0.37 15.09
C PRO A 138 -1.41 -0.71 15.36
N MET A 139 -2.35 0.15 14.95
CA MET A 139 -3.78 -0.12 15.08
C MET A 139 -4.22 -1.26 14.16
N ALA A 140 -3.76 -1.26 12.91
CA ALA A 140 -4.01 -2.34 11.96
C ALA A 140 -3.41 -3.67 12.45
N ALA A 141 -2.19 -3.63 13.00
CA ALA A 141 -1.54 -4.79 13.60
C ALA A 141 -2.33 -5.35 14.79
N ALA A 142 -2.81 -4.49 15.70
CA ALA A 142 -3.62 -4.90 16.84
C ALA A 142 -4.90 -5.62 16.41
N ILE A 143 -5.62 -5.05 15.44
CA ILE A 143 -6.82 -5.66 14.85
C ILE A 143 -6.46 -7.02 14.21
N GLY A 144 -5.36 -7.05 13.47
CA GLY A 144 -4.91 -8.26 12.76
C GLY A 144 -4.56 -9.44 13.68
N VAL A 145 -4.06 -9.18 14.88
CA VAL A 145 -3.78 -10.22 15.89
C VAL A 145 -4.97 -10.50 16.80
N GLY A 146 -6.13 -9.86 16.57
CA GLY A 146 -7.37 -10.11 17.27
C GLY A 146 -7.49 -9.42 18.63
N ILE A 147 -6.76 -8.35 18.85
CA ILE A 147 -6.94 -7.49 20.04
C ILE A 147 -8.24 -6.71 19.89
N ASP A 148 -9.05 -6.70 20.96
CA ASP A 148 -10.19 -5.79 21.07
C ASP A 148 -9.66 -4.38 21.35
N VAL A 149 -9.55 -3.58 20.30
CA VAL A 149 -9.01 -2.21 20.39
C VAL A 149 -9.95 -1.22 21.09
N GLU A 150 -11.23 -1.57 21.24
CA GLU A 150 -12.23 -0.75 21.94
C GLU A 150 -12.24 -1.01 23.45
N ALA A 151 -11.62 -2.10 23.89
CA ALA A 151 -11.54 -2.47 25.29
C ALA A 151 -10.71 -1.44 26.10
N PRO A 152 -11.01 -1.28 27.41
CA PRO A 152 -10.27 -0.34 28.26
C PRO A 152 -8.88 -0.83 28.68
N GLU A 153 -8.56 -2.08 28.38
CA GLU A 153 -7.24 -2.64 28.67
C GLU A 153 -6.17 -2.03 27.74
N GLY A 154 -5.03 -1.63 28.32
CA GLY A 154 -3.89 -1.16 27.56
C GLY A 154 -3.10 -2.34 26.94
N ASN A 155 -3.05 -2.40 25.62
CA ASN A 155 -2.27 -3.39 24.88
C ASN A 155 -1.11 -2.71 24.18
N MET A 156 0.11 -3.25 24.36
CA MET A 156 1.30 -2.75 23.66
C MET A 156 1.52 -3.54 22.38
N ILE A 157 1.66 -2.81 21.29
CA ILE A 157 2.09 -3.34 19.98
C ILE A 157 3.51 -2.87 19.73
N VAL A 158 4.37 -3.80 19.31
CA VAL A 158 5.71 -3.52 18.79
C VAL A 158 5.72 -4.05 17.36
N ASP A 159 5.69 -3.15 16.41
CA ASP A 159 5.73 -3.44 14.98
C ASP A 159 7.14 -3.21 14.44
N ILE A 160 7.77 -4.26 13.91
CA ILE A 160 9.13 -4.22 13.40
C ILE A 160 9.10 -4.48 11.91
N GLY A 161 9.13 -3.39 11.14
CA GLY A 161 9.12 -3.41 9.69
C GLY A 161 10.49 -3.43 9.04
N GLY A 162 10.51 -3.32 7.72
CA GLY A 162 11.74 -3.29 6.92
C GLY A 162 12.46 -1.94 6.94
N GLY A 163 11.80 -0.86 7.35
CA GLY A 163 12.37 0.50 7.39
C GLY A 163 12.04 1.26 8.66
N THR A 164 11.03 0.81 9.41
CA THR A 164 10.55 1.45 10.64
C THR A 164 10.37 0.42 11.75
N THR A 165 10.43 0.89 12.99
CA THR A 165 9.97 0.14 14.17
C THR A 165 9.03 1.07 14.94
N GLU A 166 7.82 0.62 15.19
CA GLU A 166 6.81 1.37 15.92
C GLU A 166 6.43 0.70 17.22
N ILE A 167 6.24 1.49 18.25
CA ILE A 167 5.75 1.04 19.55
C ILE A 167 4.54 1.88 19.90
N ALA A 168 3.41 1.23 20.12
CA ALA A 168 2.18 1.89 20.52
C ALA A 168 1.50 1.16 21.65
N VAL A 169 0.83 1.91 22.53
CA VAL A 169 -0.12 1.36 23.49
C VAL A 169 -1.50 1.76 23.04
N ILE A 170 -2.38 0.77 22.87
CA ILE A 170 -3.73 0.95 22.37
C ILE A 170 -4.72 0.64 23.48
N SER A 171 -5.67 1.55 23.70
CA SER A 171 -6.77 1.42 24.66
C SER A 171 -7.90 2.33 24.22
N LEU A 172 -9.16 1.89 24.35
CA LEU A 172 -10.35 2.71 24.03
C LEU A 172 -10.32 3.29 22.59
N ALA A 173 -9.91 2.48 21.60
CA ALA A 173 -9.80 2.83 20.18
C ALA A 173 -8.76 3.92 19.85
N GLY A 174 -7.80 4.18 20.75
CA GLY A 174 -6.75 5.17 20.48
C GLY A 174 -5.49 5.00 21.33
#